data_2bd3989008055e754114c1eade54c30e
#
_entry.id   2bd3989008055e754114c1eade54c30e
#
_cell.length_a   1.000
_cell.length_b   1.000
_cell.length_c   1.000
_cell.angle_alpha   90.00
_cell.angle_beta   90.00
_cell.angle_gamma   90.00
#
_symmetry.space_group_name_H-M   'P 1'
#
loop_
_entity.id
_entity.type
_entity.pdbx_description
1 polymer ?
#
loop_
_entity_poly.entity_id
_entity_poly.type
_entity_poly.pdbx_seq_one_letter_code
_entity_poly.pdbx_strand_id
1 'polypeptide(L)'
;MGNFHDTSVNIWLEDGHILHAECGDGEGGAPESTLDLNYYIGNNDGSFEWGGENFSGSASEISLQMEGDGQPILRALLNPIDGDPIPADVNLAERIGNDHGTLIFVA
;
A
#
# COMPACT_ATOMS: atom_id res chain seq x y z
N MET A 1 -4.52 8.53 -8.00
CA MET A 1 -5.00 8.18 -9.35
C MET A 1 -4.87 6.70 -9.67
N GLY A 2 -4.32 5.91 -8.80
CA GLY A 2 -4.10 4.51 -9.09
C GLY A 2 -5.35 3.66 -9.11
N ASN A 3 -6.12 3.73 -8.05
CA ASN A 3 -7.40 3.01 -7.90
C ASN A 3 -7.34 1.53 -8.24
N PHE A 4 -6.22 0.86 -7.93
CA PHE A 4 -6.08 -0.56 -8.25
C PHE A 4 -7.21 -1.40 -7.64
N HIS A 5 -7.76 -0.95 -6.53
CA HIS A 5 -8.78 -1.69 -5.79
C HIS A 5 -10.09 -1.83 -6.58
N ASP A 6 -10.35 -0.93 -7.54
CA ASP A 6 -11.58 -0.99 -8.34
C ASP A 6 -11.64 -2.23 -9.23
N THR A 7 -10.50 -2.77 -9.59
CA THR A 7 -10.41 -3.93 -10.50
C THR A 7 -9.65 -5.09 -9.89
N SER A 8 -9.53 -5.10 -8.55
CA SER A 8 -8.76 -6.14 -7.86
C SER A 8 -9.56 -6.73 -6.71
N VAL A 9 -9.26 -7.98 -6.37
CA VAL A 9 -9.86 -8.67 -5.23
C VAL A 9 -8.77 -9.37 -4.44
N ASN A 10 -9.14 -9.88 -3.25
CA ASN A 10 -8.21 -10.60 -2.37
C ASN A 10 -6.93 -9.81 -2.09
N ILE A 11 -7.13 -8.56 -1.67
CA ILE A 11 -6.03 -7.62 -1.40
C ILE A 11 -5.53 -7.86 0.02
N TRP A 12 -4.22 -8.05 0.18
CA TRP A 12 -3.63 -8.28 1.50
C TRP A 12 -2.15 -7.92 1.52
N LEU A 13 -1.58 -7.84 2.72
CA LEU A 13 -0.15 -7.52 2.91
C LEU A 13 0.60 -8.73 3.44
N GLU A 14 1.75 -9.00 2.84
CA GLU A 14 2.69 -10.00 3.32
C GLU A 14 3.83 -9.28 4.02
N ASP A 15 4.21 -9.77 5.20
CA ASP A 15 5.33 -9.23 5.98
C ASP A 15 5.22 -7.71 6.24
N GLY A 16 4.02 -7.17 6.17
CA GLY A 16 3.77 -5.77 6.46
C GLY A 16 4.11 -4.80 5.35
N HIS A 17 4.71 -5.25 4.23
CA HIS A 17 5.11 -4.32 3.18
C HIS A 17 4.93 -4.81 1.75
N ILE A 18 4.64 -6.08 1.55
CA ILE A 18 4.43 -6.61 0.20
C ILE A 18 2.93 -6.69 -0.06
N LEU A 19 2.45 -5.85 -0.97
CA LEU A 19 1.05 -5.81 -1.34
C LEU A 19 0.74 -6.93 -2.32
N HIS A 20 -0.29 -7.73 -2.02
CA HIS A 20 -0.80 -8.77 -2.91
C HIS A 20 -2.20 -8.42 -3.33
N ALA A 21 -2.53 -8.67 -4.59
CA ALA A 21 -3.90 -8.51 -5.09
C ALA A 21 -4.09 -9.37 -6.32
N GLU A 22 -5.31 -9.84 -6.52
CA GLU A 22 -5.70 -10.48 -7.78
C GLU A 22 -6.28 -9.40 -8.65
N CYS A 23 -5.52 -9.03 -9.69
CA CYS A 23 -5.82 -7.85 -10.49
C CYS A 23 -6.45 -8.26 -11.82
N GLY A 24 -7.63 -7.71 -12.13
CA GLY A 24 -8.29 -7.97 -13.39
C GLY A 24 -7.41 -7.56 -14.55
N ASP A 25 -7.28 -8.44 -15.56
CA ASP A 25 -6.41 -8.19 -16.71
C ASP A 25 -7.16 -7.61 -17.92
N GLY A 26 -8.46 -7.41 -17.77
CA GLY A 26 -9.29 -6.89 -18.86
C GLY A 26 -9.73 -7.95 -19.87
N GLU A 27 -9.34 -9.21 -19.64
CA GLU A 27 -9.65 -10.31 -20.56
C GLU A 27 -10.33 -11.47 -19.85
N GLY A 28 -10.94 -11.20 -18.71
CA GLY A 28 -11.66 -12.22 -17.94
C GLY A 28 -10.82 -12.94 -16.90
N GLY A 29 -9.52 -12.65 -16.82
CA GLY A 29 -8.65 -13.23 -15.82
C GLY A 29 -8.33 -12.24 -14.71
N ALA A 30 -7.78 -12.76 -13.62
CA ALA A 30 -7.36 -11.94 -12.48
C ALA A 30 -6.11 -12.55 -11.86
N PRO A 31 -4.96 -12.41 -12.53
CA PRO A 31 -3.72 -12.96 -11.99
C PRO A 31 -3.32 -12.25 -10.71
N GLU A 32 -2.64 -13.00 -9.84
CA GLU A 32 -2.11 -12.41 -8.62
C GLU A 32 -0.86 -11.58 -8.96
N SER A 33 -0.82 -10.37 -8.42
CA SER A 33 0.32 -9.48 -8.58
C SER A 33 0.80 -9.01 -7.22
N THR A 34 2.06 -8.67 -7.13
CA THR A 34 2.65 -8.17 -5.89
C THR A 34 3.41 -6.88 -6.14
N LEU A 35 3.49 -6.05 -5.10
CA LEU A 35 4.24 -4.80 -5.15
C LEU A 35 4.84 -4.56 -3.78
N ASP A 36 6.17 -4.45 -3.71
CA ASP A 36 6.83 -4.17 -2.44
C ASP A 36 6.74 -2.68 -2.16
N LEU A 37 5.92 -2.32 -1.18
CA LEU A 37 5.68 -0.92 -0.84
C LEU A 37 6.93 -0.21 -0.32
N ASN A 38 7.92 -0.98 0.16
CA ASN A 38 9.17 -0.38 0.62
C ASN A 38 9.98 0.31 -0.48
N TYR A 39 9.65 0.07 -1.73
CA TYR A 39 10.31 0.78 -2.83
C TYR A 39 9.64 2.12 -3.13
N TYR A 40 8.45 2.37 -2.56
CA TYR A 40 7.63 3.51 -2.98
C TYR A 40 7.16 4.38 -1.83
N ILE A 41 7.22 3.88 -0.60
CA ILE A 41 6.71 4.60 0.57
C ILE A 41 7.79 4.69 1.63
N GLY A 42 7.96 5.86 2.18
CA GLY A 42 8.89 6.09 3.27
C GLY A 42 8.19 6.60 4.51
N ASN A 43 8.97 6.73 5.59
CA ASN A 43 8.54 7.33 6.84
C ASN A 43 9.27 8.66 6.98
N ASN A 44 8.52 9.74 6.84
CA ASN A 44 9.06 11.07 6.98
C ASN A 44 8.63 11.62 8.34
N ASP A 45 9.49 11.39 9.34
CA ASP A 45 9.30 11.89 10.70
C ASP A 45 7.92 11.55 11.26
N GLY A 46 7.48 10.31 11.05
CA GLY A 46 6.21 9.82 11.57
C GLY A 46 5.03 9.97 10.61
N SER A 47 5.29 10.30 9.36
CA SER A 47 4.25 10.38 8.31
C SER A 47 4.64 9.54 7.13
N PHE A 48 3.66 8.88 6.52
CA PHE A 48 3.91 8.18 5.26
C PHE A 48 4.24 9.18 4.16
N GLU A 49 5.20 8.82 3.32
CA GLU A 49 5.61 9.69 2.22
C GLU A 49 5.74 8.87 0.94
N TRP A 50 4.93 9.22 -0.08
CA TRP A 50 5.08 8.64 -1.41
C TRP A 50 6.41 9.12 -2.02
N GLY A 51 7.09 8.21 -2.71
CA GLY A 51 8.40 8.54 -3.27
C GLY A 51 9.56 8.28 -2.33
N GLY A 52 9.26 7.91 -1.08
CA GLY A 52 10.28 7.48 -0.14
C GLY A 52 10.54 6.00 -0.25
N GLU A 53 11.20 5.41 0.75
CA GLU A 53 11.48 3.98 0.76
C GLU A 53 11.64 3.47 2.18
N ASN A 54 11.50 2.15 2.34
CA ASN A 54 11.77 1.44 3.59
C ASN A 54 10.93 1.88 4.78
N PHE A 55 9.66 2.24 4.55
CA PHE A 55 8.81 2.66 5.67
C PHE A 55 8.73 1.58 6.75
N SER A 56 8.72 0.30 6.35
CA SER A 56 8.53 -0.80 7.30
C SER A 56 9.70 -0.94 8.28
N GLY A 57 10.88 -0.45 7.93
CA GLY A 57 12.05 -0.53 8.80
C GLY A 57 11.92 0.34 10.05
N SER A 58 11.04 1.33 10.04
CA SER A 58 10.81 2.21 11.18
C SER A 58 9.33 2.27 11.55
N ALA A 59 8.59 1.20 11.26
CA ALA A 59 7.15 1.11 11.53
C ALA A 59 6.86 -0.14 12.36
N SER A 60 5.73 -0.10 13.07
CA SER A 60 5.23 -1.24 13.81
C SER A 60 3.72 -1.28 13.67
N GLU A 61 3.12 -2.43 14.04
CA GLU A 61 1.67 -2.64 13.97
C GLU A 61 1.10 -2.28 12.60
N ILE A 62 1.81 -2.71 11.56
CA ILE A 62 1.42 -2.43 10.18
C ILE A 62 0.22 -3.30 9.81
N SER A 63 -0.82 -2.68 9.25
CA SER A 63 -2.01 -3.40 8.81
C SER A 63 -2.59 -2.74 7.57
N LEU A 64 -3.35 -3.53 6.82
CA LEU A 64 -4.10 -3.04 5.67
C LEU A 64 -5.58 -3.25 5.96
N GLN A 65 -6.36 -2.18 5.88
CA GLN A 65 -7.79 -2.24 6.19
C GLN A 65 -8.58 -1.68 5.02
N MET A 66 -9.65 -2.40 4.65
CA MET A 66 -10.57 -1.92 3.61
C MET A 66 -11.64 -1.09 4.30
N GLU A 67 -11.63 0.20 4.06
CA GLU A 67 -12.53 1.15 4.74
C GLU A 67 -13.41 1.88 3.72
N GLY A 68 -14.54 2.38 4.22
CA GLY A 68 -15.48 3.08 3.37
C GLY A 68 -16.00 2.17 2.27
N ASP A 69 -15.82 2.57 1.03
CA ASP A 69 -16.26 1.81 -0.13
C ASP A 69 -15.18 0.83 -0.61
N GLY A 70 -14.45 0.21 0.31
CA GLY A 70 -13.40 -0.71 -0.06
C GLY A 70 -12.07 -0.04 -0.32
N GLN A 71 -11.85 1.16 0.22
CA GLN A 71 -10.59 1.87 0.07
C GLN A 71 -9.48 1.15 0.84
N PRO A 72 -8.34 0.86 0.19
CA PRO A 72 -7.25 0.12 0.84
C PRO A 72 -6.37 1.06 1.66
N ILE A 73 -6.63 1.10 2.96
CA ILE A 73 -5.93 2.01 3.87
C ILE A 73 -4.80 1.28 4.58
N LEU A 74 -3.58 1.71 4.36
CA LEU A 74 -2.40 1.21 5.07
C LEU A 74 -2.25 1.99 6.37
N ARG A 75 -2.21 1.28 7.50
CA ARG A 75 -2.07 1.89 8.82
C ARG A 75 -0.87 1.32 9.55
N ALA A 76 -0.19 2.17 10.31
CA ALA A 76 0.95 1.74 11.09
C ALA A 76 1.27 2.77 12.16
N LEU A 77 2.11 2.35 13.11
CA LEU A 77 2.77 3.29 14.01
C LEU A 77 4.14 3.58 13.42
N LEU A 78 4.40 4.84 13.09
CA LEU A 78 5.65 5.26 12.49
C LEU A 78 6.53 5.94 13.51
N ASN A 79 7.80 5.55 13.56
CA ASN A 79 8.76 6.16 14.49
C ASN A 79 9.22 7.51 13.93
N PRO A 80 8.97 8.62 14.67
CA PRO A 80 9.54 9.91 14.28
C PRO A 80 11.03 9.95 14.65
N ILE A 81 11.70 11.01 14.26
CA ILE A 81 13.11 11.20 14.62
C ILE A 81 13.25 11.28 16.13
N ASP A 82 12.34 11.98 16.78
CA ASP A 82 12.31 12.11 18.24
C ASP A 82 10.91 11.83 18.74
N GLY A 83 10.81 11.02 19.79
CA GLY A 83 9.54 10.80 20.47
C GLY A 83 8.96 9.42 20.23
N ASP A 84 7.72 9.26 20.65
CA ASP A 84 7.01 7.99 20.58
C ASP A 84 6.45 7.73 19.18
N PRO A 85 6.22 6.45 18.84
CA PRO A 85 5.61 6.12 17.55
C PRO A 85 4.29 6.86 17.34
N ILE A 86 4.04 7.30 16.12
CA ILE A 86 2.89 8.11 15.74
C ILE A 86 1.97 7.30 14.83
N PRO A 87 0.66 7.21 15.14
CA PRO A 87 -0.28 6.56 14.22
C PRO A 87 -0.33 7.31 12.89
N ALA A 88 -0.28 6.56 11.80
CA ALA A 88 -0.32 7.12 10.47
C ALA A 88 -1.14 6.23 9.55
N ASP A 89 -1.68 6.82 8.49
CA ASP A 89 -2.39 6.06 7.47
C ASP A 89 -2.17 6.69 6.11
N VAL A 90 -2.33 5.86 5.07
CA VAL A 90 -2.27 6.32 3.69
C VAL A 90 -3.19 5.44 2.85
N ASN A 91 -3.92 6.06 1.93
CA ASN A 91 -4.77 5.33 1.00
C ASN A 91 -3.91 4.88 -0.18
N LEU A 92 -3.71 3.57 -0.30
CA LEU A 92 -2.88 3.03 -1.38
C LEU A 92 -3.45 3.29 -2.76
N ALA A 93 -4.77 3.50 -2.86
CA ALA A 93 -5.40 3.80 -4.14
C ALA A 93 -4.96 5.14 -4.72
N GLU A 94 -4.31 5.98 -3.94
CA GLU A 94 -3.81 7.27 -4.44
C GLU A 94 -2.74 7.11 -5.51
N ARG A 95 -1.86 6.10 -5.35
CA ARG A 95 -0.70 5.95 -6.22
C ARG A 95 -0.46 4.54 -6.73
N ILE A 96 -1.31 3.58 -6.37
CA ILE A 96 -1.16 2.20 -6.84
C ILE A 96 -2.26 1.92 -7.86
N GLY A 97 -1.86 1.51 -9.04
CA GLY A 97 -2.79 1.19 -10.12
C GLY A 97 -2.69 -0.26 -10.53
N ASN A 98 -3.61 -0.67 -11.38
CA ASN A 98 -3.64 -2.00 -11.99
C ASN A 98 -3.50 -1.81 -13.50
N ASP A 99 -2.37 -2.26 -14.04
CA ASP A 99 -2.09 -2.18 -15.46
C ASP A 99 -2.25 -3.56 -16.08
N HIS A 100 -3.48 -3.86 -16.54
CA HIS A 100 -3.82 -5.12 -17.21
C HIS A 100 -3.40 -6.36 -16.40
N GLY A 101 -3.59 -6.31 -15.09
CA GLY A 101 -3.30 -7.43 -14.21
C GLY A 101 -2.00 -7.30 -13.42
N THR A 102 -1.31 -6.18 -13.54
CA THR A 102 -0.06 -5.93 -12.82
C THR A 102 -0.18 -4.70 -11.94
N LEU A 103 0.16 -4.84 -10.65
CA LEU A 103 0.20 -3.69 -9.75
C LEU A 103 1.36 -2.78 -10.15
N ILE A 104 1.09 -1.49 -10.25
CA ILE A 104 2.10 -0.49 -10.61
C ILE A 104 2.01 0.72 -9.69
N PHE A 105 3.13 1.41 -9.55
CA PHE A 105 3.17 2.71 -8.87
C PHE A 105 2.93 3.80 -9.90
N VAL A 106 2.00 4.71 -9.59
CA VAL A 106 1.65 5.83 -10.48
C VAL A 106 2.14 7.11 -9.82
N ALA A 107 3.15 7.71 -10.39
CA ALA A 107 3.77 8.92 -9.84
C ALA A 107 2.86 10.15 -9.97
#